data_b47abbbc59dcc7369457925c85b76a05
#
_entry.id   b47abbbc59dcc7369457925c85b76a05
#
_cell.length_a   1.000
_cell.length_b   1.000
_cell.length_c   1.000
_cell.angle_alpha   90.00
_cell.angle_beta   90.00
_cell.angle_gamma   90.00
#
_symmetry.space_group_name_H-M   'P 1'
#
loop_
_entity.id
_entity.type
_entity.pdbx_description
1 polymer ?
#
loop_
_entity_poly.entity_id
_entity_poly.type
_entity_poly.pdbx_seq_one_letter_code
_entity_poly.pdbx_strand_id
1 'polypeptide(L)'
;MFCHIYNFLCVWQNTVLLLRIYIKNQPSSFKSFFFPLGYHCEYKMRTGRKPDGCAICFKHSKFSLLSVNPVEFYRRDVPLLDRDNVGLVLLLQPKIPSAASPAICVANTHLLYNPRRGDIKLTQLAMLLAEISSVAHQKDGSFCPIVMCGDFNSVPGSPLYSFIKEGKLNYEGLAIGKVRARFLIIRRWT
;
A
#
# COMPACT_ATOMS: atom_id res chain seq x y z
N MET A 1 2.37 -27.04 7.62
CA MET A 1 1.39 -25.98 7.29
C MET A 1 2.14 -24.90 6.51
N PHE A 2 1.93 -24.81 5.20
CA PHE A 2 2.76 -23.95 4.35
C PHE A 2 2.09 -22.60 4.16
N CYS A 3 2.75 -21.54 4.63
CA CYS A 3 2.44 -20.17 4.23
C CYS A 3 3.06 -19.97 2.85
N HIS A 4 2.25 -19.86 1.80
CA HIS A 4 2.77 -19.56 0.47
C HIS A 4 2.96 -18.05 0.36
N ILE A 5 4.21 -17.61 0.43
CA ILE A 5 4.60 -16.23 0.13
C ILE A 5 4.65 -16.12 -1.40
N TYR A 6 3.64 -15.50 -1.99
CA TYR A 6 3.64 -15.17 -3.40
C TYR A 6 4.16 -13.75 -3.59
N ASN A 7 5.35 -13.63 -4.17
CA ASN A 7 6.05 -12.41 -4.55
C ASN A 7 6.52 -11.50 -3.39
N PHE A 8 7.83 -11.43 -3.23
CA PHE A 8 8.51 -10.31 -2.61
C PHE A 8 8.32 -9.09 -3.51
N LEU A 9 7.52 -8.12 -3.09
CA LEU A 9 7.26 -6.93 -3.89
C LEU A 9 8.39 -5.91 -3.76
N CYS A 10 9.03 -5.85 -2.60
CA CYS A 10 10.16 -4.95 -2.35
C CYS A 10 10.92 -5.40 -1.10
N VAL A 11 12.24 -5.37 -1.17
CA VAL A 11 13.14 -5.57 -0.02
C VAL A 11 14.01 -4.33 0.10
N TRP A 12 13.79 -3.52 1.14
CA TRP A 12 14.63 -2.35 1.38
C TRP A 12 15.73 -2.69 2.37
N GLN A 13 16.97 -2.87 1.86
CA GLN A 13 18.20 -3.14 2.65
C GLN A 13 18.05 -4.27 3.70
N ASN A 14 17.29 -5.33 3.37
CA ASN A 14 16.95 -6.40 4.32
C ASN A 14 16.28 -5.91 5.62
N THR A 15 15.65 -4.75 5.60
CA THR A 15 15.15 -4.06 6.79
C THR A 15 13.62 -3.96 6.79
N VAL A 16 13.03 -3.74 5.62
CA VAL A 16 11.58 -3.71 5.41
C VAL A 16 11.24 -4.63 4.23
N LEU A 17 10.28 -5.52 4.44
CA LEU A 17 9.74 -6.44 3.44
C LEU A 17 8.29 -6.07 3.17
N LEU A 18 7.95 -5.86 1.90
CA LEU A 18 6.60 -5.58 1.46
C LEU A 18 6.11 -6.78 0.68
N LEU A 19 5.07 -7.43 1.17
CA LEU A 19 4.67 -8.75 0.71
C LEU A 19 3.20 -8.78 0.29
N ARG A 20 2.93 -9.46 -0.82
CA ARG A 20 1.62 -10.03 -1.10
C ARG A 20 1.59 -11.44 -0.51
N ILE A 21 0.63 -11.70 0.37
CA ILE A 21 0.58 -12.95 1.11
C ILE A 21 -0.73 -13.65 0.85
N TYR A 22 -0.61 -14.95 0.62
CA TYR A 22 -1.73 -15.89 0.62
C TYR A 22 -1.70 -16.67 1.95
N ILE A 23 -2.67 -16.44 2.80
CA ILE A 23 -2.79 -17.15 4.08
C ILE A 23 -3.99 -18.08 4.01
N LYS A 24 -3.71 -19.38 3.91
CA LYS A 24 -4.71 -20.41 4.05
C LYS A 24 -4.82 -20.77 5.54
N ASN A 25 -5.85 -20.27 6.21
CA ASN A 25 -6.33 -20.69 7.55
C ASN A 25 -5.84 -19.99 8.83
N GLN A 26 -4.70 -19.28 8.93
CA GLN A 26 -4.38 -18.51 10.16
C GLN A 26 -3.35 -17.37 9.95
N PRO A 27 -3.72 -16.11 10.27
CA PRO A 27 -2.77 -14.97 10.29
C PRO A 27 -1.65 -15.10 11.33
N SER A 28 -1.87 -15.85 12.42
CA SER A 28 -0.90 -16.05 13.51
C SER A 28 0.36 -16.81 13.06
N SER A 29 0.23 -17.78 12.16
CA SER A 29 1.38 -18.56 11.68
C SER A 29 2.36 -17.74 10.84
N PHE A 30 1.88 -16.68 10.17
CA PHE A 30 2.72 -15.76 9.42
C PHE A 30 3.62 -14.91 10.32
N LYS A 31 3.05 -14.31 11.37
CA LYS A 31 3.82 -13.53 12.36
C LYS A 31 4.88 -14.41 13.05
N SER A 32 4.52 -15.65 13.40
CA SER A 32 5.42 -16.61 14.04
C SER A 32 6.60 -17.01 13.16
N PHE A 33 6.44 -17.03 11.83
CA PHE A 33 7.53 -17.35 10.90
C PHE A 33 8.59 -16.23 10.84
N PHE A 34 8.16 -14.97 10.82
CA PHE A 34 9.06 -13.82 10.67
C PHE A 34 9.67 -13.34 11.98
N PHE A 35 9.03 -13.61 13.12
CA PHE A 35 9.50 -13.17 14.43
C PHE A 35 10.89 -13.68 14.80
N PRO A 36 11.23 -14.99 14.65
CA PRO A 36 12.58 -15.51 14.93
C PRO A 36 13.67 -14.89 14.03
N LEU A 37 13.27 -14.38 12.85
CA LEU A 37 14.15 -13.69 11.92
C LEU A 37 14.35 -12.20 12.28
N GLY A 38 13.80 -11.74 13.41
CA GLY A 38 13.91 -10.37 13.89
C GLY A 38 12.94 -9.38 13.22
N TYR A 39 11.87 -9.87 12.57
CA TYR A 39 10.87 -9.01 11.95
C TYR A 39 9.58 -8.93 12.77
N HIS A 40 9.07 -7.73 12.91
CA HIS A 40 7.68 -7.49 13.25
C HIS A 40 6.86 -7.34 11.96
N CYS A 41 5.69 -7.96 11.89
CA CYS A 41 4.87 -7.97 10.68
C CYS A 41 3.44 -7.52 10.98
N GLU A 42 2.96 -6.56 10.20
CA GLU A 42 1.56 -6.18 10.13
C GLU A 42 0.94 -6.68 8.83
N TYR A 43 -0.33 -7.03 8.91
CA TYR A 43 -1.05 -7.70 7.83
C TYR A 43 -2.49 -7.22 7.73
N LYS A 44 -2.94 -6.95 6.51
CA LYS A 44 -4.33 -6.69 6.18
C LYS A 44 -4.83 -7.72 5.17
N MET A 45 -5.78 -8.56 5.59
CA MET A 45 -6.47 -9.49 4.70
C MET A 45 -7.48 -8.73 3.83
N ARG A 46 -7.65 -9.18 2.59
CA ARG A 46 -8.71 -8.67 1.70
C ARG A 46 -10.08 -8.89 2.33
N THR A 47 -11.00 -8.00 2.00
CA THR A 47 -12.41 -8.15 2.38
C THR A 47 -13.06 -9.34 1.68
N GLY A 48 -14.28 -9.67 2.07
CA GLY A 48 -15.00 -10.84 1.56
C GLY A 48 -14.35 -12.17 1.96
N ARG A 49 -14.40 -13.15 1.10
CA ARG A 49 -13.86 -14.51 1.34
C ARG A 49 -12.52 -14.74 0.63
N LYS A 50 -11.71 -13.70 0.46
CA LYS A 50 -10.42 -13.82 -0.23
C LYS A 50 -9.33 -14.20 0.77
N PRO A 51 -8.48 -15.20 0.45
CA PRO A 51 -7.49 -15.73 1.39
C PRO A 51 -6.13 -15.03 1.30
N ASP A 52 -6.02 -13.97 0.51
CA ASP A 52 -4.79 -13.19 0.33
C ASP A 52 -4.89 -11.77 0.91
N GLY A 53 -3.79 -11.08 1.00
CA GLY A 53 -3.72 -9.71 1.53
C GLY A 53 -2.36 -9.07 1.35
N CYS A 54 -2.17 -7.91 2.00
CA CYS A 54 -0.94 -7.16 2.03
C CYS A 54 -0.27 -7.27 3.39
N ALA A 55 1.04 -7.40 3.43
CA ALA A 55 1.81 -7.34 4.67
C ALA A 55 3.00 -6.41 4.52
N ILE A 56 3.38 -5.80 5.64
CA ILE A 56 4.61 -5.04 5.81
C ILE A 56 5.33 -5.63 7.01
N CYS A 57 6.52 -6.17 6.79
CA CYS A 57 7.39 -6.69 7.84
C CYS A 57 8.63 -5.81 7.93
N PHE A 58 9.02 -5.45 9.14
CA PHE A 58 10.18 -4.60 9.38
C PHE A 58 11.03 -5.13 10.55
N LYS A 59 12.33 -4.90 10.51
CA LYS A 59 13.24 -5.28 11.60
C LYS A 59 12.90 -4.48 12.86
N HIS A 60 12.44 -5.18 13.90
CA HIS A 60 12.11 -4.54 15.19
C HIS A 60 13.34 -3.93 15.90
N SER A 61 14.56 -4.38 15.56
CA SER A 61 15.80 -3.76 16.04
C SER A 61 16.10 -2.40 15.39
N LYS A 62 15.50 -2.12 14.21
CA LYS A 62 15.76 -0.91 13.42
C LYS A 62 14.62 0.11 13.45
N PHE A 63 13.40 -0.35 13.72
CA PHE A 63 12.20 0.50 13.71
C PHE A 63 11.30 0.24 14.91
N SER A 64 10.63 1.29 15.38
CA SER A 64 9.44 1.24 16.23
C SER A 64 8.20 1.52 15.39
N LEU A 65 7.12 0.80 15.65
CA LEU A 65 5.83 1.03 15.02
C LEU A 65 5.10 2.16 15.75
N LEU A 66 4.72 3.21 15.01
CA LEU A 66 3.96 4.35 15.56
C LEU A 66 2.46 4.20 15.28
N SER A 67 2.09 3.81 14.04
CA SER A 67 0.69 3.56 13.70
C SER A 67 0.53 2.48 12.64
N VAL A 68 -0.66 1.85 12.64
CA VAL A 68 -1.10 0.85 11.65
C VAL A 68 -2.43 1.32 11.08
N ASN A 69 -2.46 1.56 9.78
CA ASN A 69 -3.62 2.11 9.09
C ASN A 69 -4.00 1.18 7.92
N PRO A 70 -4.90 0.22 8.14
CA PRO A 70 -5.39 -0.65 7.08
C PRO A 70 -6.40 0.10 6.20
N VAL A 71 -6.28 -0.07 4.88
CA VAL A 71 -7.16 0.57 3.91
C VAL A 71 -7.99 -0.49 3.21
N GLU A 72 -9.29 -0.48 3.42
CA GLU A 72 -10.24 -1.30 2.67
C GLU A 72 -10.80 -0.47 1.53
N PHE A 73 -10.67 -0.97 0.29
CA PHE A 73 -11.20 -0.23 -0.87
C PHE A 73 -12.67 -0.53 -1.11
N TYR A 74 -13.16 -1.66 -0.61
CA TYR A 74 -14.56 -2.02 -0.78
C TYR A 74 -15.51 -1.00 -0.16
N ARG A 75 -16.49 -0.55 -0.93
CA ARG A 75 -17.63 0.25 -0.46
C ARG A 75 -18.90 -0.32 -1.08
N ARG A 76 -19.85 -0.65 -0.21
CA ARG A 76 -21.14 -1.15 -0.62
C ARG A 76 -21.85 -0.10 -1.49
N ASP A 77 -22.54 -0.55 -2.50
CA ASP A 77 -23.37 0.27 -3.41
C ASP A 77 -22.58 1.31 -4.26
N VAL A 78 -21.24 1.21 -4.27
CA VAL A 78 -20.37 2.03 -5.12
C VAL A 78 -19.71 1.16 -6.19
N PRO A 79 -20.17 1.16 -7.47
CA PRO A 79 -19.67 0.24 -8.51
C PRO A 79 -18.16 0.32 -8.78
N LEU A 80 -17.53 1.48 -8.52
CA LEU A 80 -16.09 1.65 -8.65
C LEU A 80 -15.31 1.08 -7.45
N LEU A 81 -15.99 0.75 -6.35
CA LEU A 81 -15.40 0.31 -5.09
C LEU A 81 -15.98 -1.04 -4.62
N ASP A 82 -16.54 -1.83 -5.52
CA ASP A 82 -17.12 -3.14 -5.23
C ASP A 82 -16.10 -4.29 -5.33
N ARG A 83 -14.82 -4.01 -5.03
CA ARG A 83 -13.71 -4.97 -5.09
C ARG A 83 -13.00 -5.09 -3.74
N ASP A 84 -12.72 -6.31 -3.36
CA ASP A 84 -12.15 -6.70 -2.05
C ASP A 84 -10.66 -6.38 -1.87
N ASN A 85 -10.06 -5.57 -2.76
CA ASN A 85 -8.66 -5.19 -2.65
C ASN A 85 -8.42 -4.29 -1.43
N VAL A 86 -7.19 -4.30 -0.93
CA VAL A 86 -6.79 -3.58 0.28
C VAL A 86 -5.43 -2.93 0.12
N GLY A 87 -5.16 -1.96 0.98
CA GLY A 87 -3.84 -1.41 1.26
C GLY A 87 -3.51 -1.50 2.75
N LEU A 88 -2.27 -1.26 3.07
CA LEU A 88 -1.75 -1.16 4.44
C LEU A 88 -0.75 -0.01 4.49
N VAL A 89 -0.92 0.90 5.44
CA VAL A 89 -0.02 2.04 5.65
C VAL A 89 0.49 1.99 7.09
N LEU A 90 1.81 2.01 7.26
CA LEU A 90 2.47 2.06 8.57
C LEU A 90 3.24 3.35 8.72
N LEU A 91 3.27 3.90 9.92
CA LEU A 91 4.23 4.93 10.32
C LEU A 91 5.29 4.29 11.21
N LEU A 92 6.53 4.35 10.78
CA LEU A 92 7.69 3.73 11.43
C LEU A 92 8.67 4.79 11.88
N GLN A 93 9.14 4.69 13.14
CA GLN A 93 10.21 5.51 13.68
C GLN A 93 11.53 4.77 13.60
N PRO A 94 12.55 5.25 12.86
CA PRO A 94 13.88 4.68 12.88
C PRO A 94 14.50 4.73 14.29
N LYS A 95 15.14 3.64 14.70
CA LYS A 95 15.92 3.53 15.96
C LYS A 95 17.39 3.84 15.68
N ILE A 96 17.66 5.07 15.24
CA ILE A 96 19.02 5.54 14.99
C ILE A 96 19.47 6.37 16.21
N PRO A 97 20.74 6.26 16.65
CA PRO A 97 21.25 7.01 17.80
C PRO A 97 21.25 8.52 17.65
N SER A 98 21.12 9.05 16.42
CA SER A 98 21.02 10.50 16.19
C SER A 98 19.59 10.98 16.43
N ALA A 99 19.44 11.95 17.30
CA ALA A 99 18.16 12.38 17.91
C ALA A 99 17.11 13.01 16.96
N ALA A 100 17.32 13.06 15.66
CA ALA A 100 16.50 13.84 14.72
C ALA A 100 16.05 13.07 13.47
N SER A 101 16.01 11.73 13.50
CA SER A 101 15.53 11.00 12.33
C SER A 101 14.00 11.12 12.22
N PRO A 102 13.46 11.63 11.09
CA PRO A 102 12.01 11.69 10.89
C PRO A 102 11.41 10.28 10.84
N ALA A 103 10.14 10.16 11.20
CA ALA A 103 9.37 8.96 10.94
C ALA A 103 9.31 8.70 9.42
N ILE A 104 9.00 7.46 9.04
CA ILE A 104 8.88 7.05 7.64
C ILE A 104 7.49 6.42 7.46
N CYS A 105 6.74 6.93 6.49
CA CYS A 105 5.47 6.34 6.08
C CYS A 105 5.73 5.24 5.05
N VAL A 106 5.31 4.02 5.34
CA VAL A 106 5.48 2.86 4.47
C VAL A 106 4.12 2.31 4.08
N ALA A 107 3.85 2.23 2.77
CA ALA A 107 2.59 1.73 2.24
C ALA A 107 2.78 0.54 1.32
N ASN A 108 1.86 -0.42 1.42
CA ASN A 108 1.77 -1.59 0.54
C ASN A 108 0.35 -1.82 0.06
N THR A 109 0.19 -2.22 -1.20
CA THR A 109 -1.13 -2.52 -1.77
C THR A 109 -1.07 -3.62 -2.82
N HIS A 110 -2.22 -4.19 -3.11
CA HIS A 110 -2.45 -5.03 -4.28
C HIS A 110 -3.75 -4.58 -4.95
N LEU A 111 -3.62 -3.82 -6.04
CA LEU A 111 -4.75 -3.28 -6.77
C LEU A 111 -5.45 -4.34 -7.62
N LEU A 112 -6.62 -4.00 -8.16
CA LEU A 112 -7.40 -4.88 -9.01
C LEU A 112 -6.56 -5.42 -10.19
N TYR A 113 -6.61 -6.74 -10.41
CA TYR A 113 -5.88 -7.40 -11.51
C TYR A 113 -6.42 -7.02 -12.90
N ASN A 114 -7.76 -6.86 -13.07
CA ASN A 114 -8.38 -6.71 -14.38
C ASN A 114 -7.77 -5.53 -15.19
N PRO A 115 -7.11 -5.80 -16.35
CA PRO A 115 -6.44 -4.78 -17.14
C PRO A 115 -7.40 -3.76 -17.77
N ARG A 116 -8.69 -4.14 -17.95
CA ARG A 116 -9.73 -3.29 -18.56
C ARG A 116 -10.37 -2.30 -17.57
N ARG A 117 -10.05 -2.39 -16.29
CA ARG A 117 -10.66 -1.59 -15.22
C ARG A 117 -9.64 -0.65 -14.58
N GLY A 118 -9.01 0.17 -15.41
CA GLY A 118 -8.12 1.24 -14.96
C GLY A 118 -8.82 2.26 -14.04
N ASP A 119 -10.11 2.50 -14.26
CA ASP A 119 -10.99 3.31 -13.44
C ASP A 119 -11.00 2.86 -11.97
N ILE A 120 -11.24 1.56 -11.73
CA ILE A 120 -11.23 0.98 -10.39
C ILE A 120 -9.83 1.09 -9.76
N LYS A 121 -8.79 0.75 -10.52
CA LYS A 121 -7.41 0.85 -10.00
C LYS A 121 -7.03 2.27 -9.61
N LEU A 122 -7.43 3.26 -10.41
CA LEU A 122 -7.20 4.68 -10.11
C LEU A 122 -7.94 5.11 -8.84
N THR A 123 -9.19 4.67 -8.67
CA THR A 123 -9.99 4.98 -7.48
C THR A 123 -9.37 4.33 -6.23
N GLN A 124 -8.95 3.06 -6.31
CA GLN A 124 -8.25 2.38 -5.23
C GLN A 124 -6.94 3.09 -4.86
N LEU A 125 -6.17 3.49 -5.87
CA LEU A 125 -4.93 4.25 -5.64
C LEU A 125 -5.21 5.62 -4.99
N ALA A 126 -6.24 6.33 -5.43
CA ALA A 126 -6.61 7.62 -4.82
C ALA A 126 -6.97 7.48 -3.33
N MET A 127 -7.69 6.41 -2.95
CA MET A 127 -7.98 6.13 -1.54
C MET A 127 -6.71 5.84 -0.74
N LEU A 128 -5.79 5.04 -1.31
CA LEU A 128 -4.50 4.75 -0.67
C LEU A 128 -3.67 6.02 -0.48
N LEU A 129 -3.59 6.87 -1.50
CA LEU A 129 -2.84 8.13 -1.44
C LEU A 129 -3.43 9.11 -0.43
N ALA A 130 -4.75 9.15 -0.28
CA ALA A 130 -5.41 9.95 0.74
C ALA A 130 -5.02 9.49 2.15
N GLU A 131 -4.99 8.18 2.39
CA GLU A 131 -4.54 7.62 3.68
C GLU A 131 -3.05 7.89 3.92
N ILE A 132 -2.19 7.68 2.91
CA ILE A 132 -0.75 8.01 3.00
C ILE A 132 -0.57 9.49 3.35
N SER A 133 -1.33 10.38 2.72
CA SER A 133 -1.28 11.82 3.00
C SER A 133 -1.63 12.12 4.46
N SER A 134 -2.68 11.49 4.96
CA SER A 134 -3.10 11.66 6.36
C SER A 134 -2.05 11.16 7.35
N VAL A 135 -1.47 9.97 7.09
CA VAL A 135 -0.49 9.33 7.99
C VAL A 135 0.87 10.02 7.95
N ALA A 136 1.29 10.49 6.78
CA ALA A 136 2.60 11.12 6.59
C ALA A 136 2.65 12.59 7.00
N HIS A 137 1.49 13.24 7.14
CA HIS A 137 1.40 14.66 7.51
C HIS A 137 1.82 14.87 8.97
N GLN A 138 2.76 15.77 9.20
CA GLN A 138 3.30 16.10 10.51
C GLN A 138 2.63 17.34 11.11
N LYS A 139 2.80 17.53 12.41
CA LYS A 139 2.18 18.66 13.15
C LYS A 139 2.66 20.04 12.66
N ASP A 140 3.86 20.12 12.10
CA ASP A 140 4.45 21.33 11.55
C ASP A 140 4.00 21.64 10.12
N GLY A 141 3.09 20.82 9.56
CA GLY A 141 2.60 20.95 8.20
C GLY A 141 3.47 20.28 7.14
N SER A 142 4.62 19.72 7.50
CA SER A 142 5.50 18.96 6.60
C SER A 142 5.01 17.52 6.41
N PHE A 143 5.66 16.81 5.50
CA PHE A 143 5.45 15.37 5.32
C PHE A 143 6.71 14.60 5.68
N CYS A 144 6.56 13.48 6.38
CA CYS A 144 7.65 12.55 6.54
C CYS A 144 7.96 11.82 5.21
N PRO A 145 9.16 11.25 5.04
CA PRO A 145 9.49 10.42 3.88
C PRO A 145 8.47 9.30 3.67
N ILE A 146 8.08 9.09 2.40
CA ILE A 146 7.07 8.10 2.01
C ILE A 146 7.70 7.05 1.11
N VAL A 147 7.46 5.78 1.44
CA VAL A 147 7.81 4.62 0.61
C VAL A 147 6.51 3.88 0.27
N MET A 148 6.10 3.93 -0.99
CA MET A 148 4.93 3.23 -1.48
C MET A 148 5.35 2.13 -2.45
N CYS A 149 4.98 0.89 -2.14
CA CYS A 149 5.19 -0.27 -2.99
C CYS A 149 3.89 -1.06 -3.15
N GLY A 150 3.91 -2.05 -4.02
CA GLY A 150 2.78 -2.93 -4.20
C GLY A 150 2.70 -3.54 -5.59
N ASP A 151 1.74 -4.44 -5.75
CA ASP A 151 1.34 -4.93 -7.04
C ASP A 151 0.21 -4.03 -7.59
N PHE A 152 0.59 -3.05 -8.39
CA PHE A 152 -0.34 -2.10 -9.00
C PHE A 152 -1.10 -2.68 -10.19
N ASN A 153 -0.77 -3.91 -10.62
CA ASN A 153 -1.34 -4.55 -11.80
C ASN A 153 -1.35 -3.63 -13.03
N SER A 154 -0.24 -2.90 -13.22
CA SER A 154 -0.08 -1.90 -14.29
C SER A 154 1.29 -2.04 -14.92
N VAL A 155 1.31 -2.04 -16.24
CA VAL A 155 2.55 -2.14 -17.02
C VAL A 155 3.21 -0.78 -17.17
N PRO A 156 4.55 -0.71 -17.35
CA PRO A 156 5.26 0.51 -17.71
C PRO A 156 4.61 1.19 -18.92
N GLY A 157 4.47 2.51 -18.88
CA GLY A 157 3.81 3.30 -19.91
C GLY A 157 2.29 3.32 -19.86
N SER A 158 1.64 2.56 -18.96
CA SER A 158 0.20 2.69 -18.75
C SER A 158 -0.15 4.01 -18.07
N PRO A 159 -1.39 4.54 -18.26
CA PRO A 159 -1.82 5.78 -17.63
C PRO A 159 -1.66 5.78 -16.09
N LEU A 160 -1.95 4.65 -15.43
CA LEU A 160 -1.77 4.52 -13.99
C LEU A 160 -0.29 4.56 -13.58
N TYR A 161 0.58 3.92 -14.37
CA TYR A 161 2.03 3.97 -14.14
C TYR A 161 2.57 5.40 -14.27
N SER A 162 2.19 6.12 -15.34
CA SER A 162 2.56 7.52 -15.54
C SER A 162 2.04 8.41 -14.42
N PHE A 163 0.81 8.17 -13.96
CA PHE A 163 0.23 8.88 -12.83
C PHE A 163 1.06 8.72 -11.53
N ILE A 164 1.45 7.48 -11.20
CA ILE A 164 2.29 7.21 -10.02
C ILE A 164 3.66 7.90 -10.16
N LYS A 165 4.25 7.86 -11.36
CA LYS A 165 5.59 8.40 -11.62
C LYS A 165 5.63 9.93 -11.68
N GLU A 166 4.61 10.54 -12.29
CA GLU A 166 4.61 11.95 -12.64
C GLU A 166 3.71 12.81 -11.75
N GLY A 167 2.87 12.18 -10.93
CA GLY A 167 1.90 12.86 -10.06
C GLY A 167 0.74 13.52 -10.81
N LYS A 168 0.62 13.26 -12.13
CA LYS A 168 -0.43 13.82 -12.97
C LYS A 168 -0.90 12.80 -14.00
N LEU A 169 -2.18 12.89 -14.37
CA LEU A 169 -2.80 12.04 -15.37
C LEU A 169 -3.50 12.91 -16.41
N ASN A 170 -3.09 12.78 -17.69
CA ASN A 170 -3.93 13.24 -18.78
C ASN A 170 -4.98 12.16 -19.06
N TYR A 171 -6.25 12.48 -18.86
CA TYR A 171 -7.38 11.56 -19.01
C TYR A 171 -8.15 11.78 -20.31
N GLU A 172 -7.81 12.79 -21.12
CA GLU A 172 -8.44 13.03 -22.41
C GLU A 172 -8.16 11.86 -23.37
N GLY A 173 -9.22 11.26 -23.91
CA GLY A 173 -9.13 10.13 -24.82
C GLY A 173 -8.78 8.78 -24.17
N LEU A 174 -8.61 8.71 -22.85
CA LEU A 174 -8.44 7.42 -22.19
C LEU A 174 -9.74 6.63 -22.22
N ALA A 175 -9.69 5.40 -22.73
CA ALA A 175 -10.75 4.41 -22.63
C ALA A 175 -10.89 3.86 -21.19
N ILE A 176 -10.97 4.76 -20.22
CA ILE A 176 -11.25 4.42 -18.83
C ILE A 176 -12.74 4.37 -18.70
N GLY A 177 -13.35 3.18 -18.72
CA GLY A 177 -14.77 2.94 -18.74
C GLY A 177 -15.57 4.07 -18.11
N LYS A 178 -16.26 4.87 -18.94
CA LYS A 178 -17.22 5.94 -18.65
C LYS A 178 -17.06 6.75 -17.34
N VAL A 179 -15.83 6.92 -16.82
CA VAL A 179 -15.59 7.71 -15.61
C VAL A 179 -15.50 9.19 -15.98
N ARG A 180 -16.55 9.92 -15.70
CA ARG A 180 -16.50 11.38 -15.59
C ARG A 180 -15.84 11.75 -14.25
N ALA A 181 -14.53 11.57 -14.13
CA ALA A 181 -13.76 12.15 -13.04
C ALA A 181 -13.50 13.63 -13.36
N ARG A 182 -14.36 14.51 -12.87
CA ARG A 182 -14.00 15.93 -12.75
C ARG A 182 -13.03 16.03 -11.57
N PHE A 183 -11.76 16.32 -11.85
CA PHE A 183 -10.70 16.71 -10.92
C PHE A 183 -10.18 15.63 -9.95
N LEU A 184 -9.01 15.07 -10.24
CA LEU A 184 -8.09 14.52 -9.26
C LEU A 184 -6.83 15.41 -9.27
N ILE A 185 -6.75 16.36 -8.33
CA ILE A 185 -5.52 17.12 -8.10
C ILE A 185 -4.77 16.37 -7.01
N ILE A 186 -3.70 15.68 -7.40
CA ILE A 186 -2.73 15.17 -6.43
C ILE A 186 -1.60 16.21 -6.38
N ARG A 187 -1.43 16.84 -5.22
CA ARG A 187 -0.29 17.71 -4.98
C ARG A 187 0.98 16.88 -5.04
N ARG A 188 1.98 17.39 -5.74
CA ARG A 188 3.31 16.80 -5.85
C ARG A 188 3.87 16.64 -4.43
N TRP A 189 4.34 15.45 -4.12
CA TRP A 189 5.15 15.20 -2.94
C TRP A 189 6.55 15.80 -3.18
N THR A 190 6.83 16.97 -2.66
CA THR A 190 8.17 17.58 -2.62
C THR A 190 8.71 17.46 -1.21
#